data_5974412b0200d62991d265d465e70b69
#
_entry.id   5974412b0200d62991d265d465e70b69
#
_cell.length_a   1.000
_cell.length_b   1.000
_cell.length_c   1.000
_cell.angle_alpha   90.00
_cell.angle_beta   90.00
_cell.angle_gamma   90.00
#
_symmetry.space_group_name_H-M   'P 1'
#
loop_
_entity.id
_entity.type
_entity.pdbx_description
1 polymer ?
#
loop_
_entity_poly.entity_id
_entity_poly.type
_entity_poly.pdbx_seq_one_letter_code
_entity_poly.pdbx_strand_id
1 'polypeptide(L)'
;IGFSLIASLYIIYDLSFFVVFFGTIIGSILVYFFSNLIGMPSQKYGLPFATLLRSSLGYNGASFFGFLRSLVGIFMFGIQTYFLSKAISYLIRILFFTYDKSILDKDIFLTFLLGLNLIDWVSLFICLVLQIYIFSKGMLYNRKIINFSAIFVYSGMLFFLIFILLSDVKLTVNAFTELLNFENFIDYSNLIPMITVAGTMFAYFSIIIISFGDFSRYIKSEKELKFGNFSLL
;
A
#
# COMPACT_ATOMS: atom_id res chain seq x y z
N ILE A 1 -3.82 1.93 1.90
CA ILE A 1 -3.13 1.53 3.15
C ILE A 1 -1.83 2.33 3.29
N GLY A 2 -0.90 2.35 2.31
CA GLY A 2 0.35 3.13 2.42
C GLY A 2 0.11 4.61 2.71
N PHE A 3 -0.80 5.24 1.97
CA PHE A 3 -1.21 6.61 2.23
C PHE A 3 -1.77 6.80 3.65
N SER A 4 -2.65 5.90 4.10
CA SER A 4 -3.25 5.97 5.43
C SER A 4 -2.20 5.83 6.55
N LEU A 5 -1.17 5.00 6.35
CA LEU A 5 -0.08 4.85 7.32
C LEU A 5 0.72 6.15 7.47
N ILE A 6 1.08 6.78 6.36
CA ILE A 6 1.83 8.05 6.39
C ILE A 6 0.97 9.17 6.96
N ALA A 7 -0.31 9.25 6.55
CA ALA A 7 -1.24 10.22 7.09
C ALA A 7 -1.46 10.04 8.60
N SER A 8 -1.51 8.79 9.10
CA SER A 8 -1.64 8.52 10.53
C SER A 8 -0.38 8.94 11.31
N LEU A 9 0.81 8.73 10.77
CA LEU A 9 2.05 9.22 11.38
C LEU A 9 2.06 10.76 11.47
N TYR A 10 1.66 11.42 10.39
CA TYR A 10 1.54 12.89 10.36
C TYR A 10 0.63 13.42 11.48
N ILE A 11 -0.57 12.81 11.62
CA ILE A 11 -1.59 13.27 12.59
C ILE A 11 -1.22 12.87 14.03
N ILE A 12 -0.75 11.63 14.27
CA ILE A 12 -0.52 11.12 15.63
C ILE A 12 0.71 11.75 16.25
N TYR A 13 1.76 11.99 15.47
CA TYR A 13 3.02 12.54 15.97
C TYR A 13 3.18 14.02 15.71
N ASP A 14 2.15 14.70 15.18
CA ASP A 14 2.17 16.13 14.84
C ASP A 14 3.42 16.55 14.07
N LEU A 15 3.76 15.74 13.04
CA LEU A 15 4.97 15.93 12.26
C LEU A 15 4.80 17.10 11.30
N SER A 16 5.89 17.82 11.05
CA SER A 16 5.91 18.85 10.00
C SER A 16 5.74 18.24 8.61
N PHE A 17 5.15 19.00 7.69
CA PHE A 17 4.98 18.57 6.29
C PHE A 17 6.33 18.30 5.62
N PHE A 18 7.36 19.08 5.97
CA PHE A 18 8.74 18.87 5.53
C PHE A 18 9.25 17.47 5.88
N VAL A 19 9.14 17.05 7.14
CA VAL A 19 9.60 15.74 7.63
C VAL A 19 8.92 14.59 6.91
N VAL A 20 7.60 14.69 6.73
CA VAL A 20 6.82 13.64 6.05
C VAL A 20 7.19 13.56 4.57
N PHE A 21 7.31 14.69 3.89
CA PHE A 21 7.65 14.74 2.48
C PHE A 21 9.03 14.15 2.18
N PHE A 22 10.07 14.64 2.86
CA PHE A 22 11.43 14.12 2.65
C PHE A 22 11.61 12.70 3.19
N GLY A 23 10.98 12.35 4.31
CA GLY A 23 10.96 10.97 4.81
C GLY A 23 10.36 9.99 3.82
N THR A 24 9.27 10.35 3.15
CA THR A 24 8.65 9.49 2.11
C THR A 24 9.54 9.38 0.88
N ILE A 25 10.20 10.45 0.42
CA ILE A 25 11.15 10.41 -0.69
C ILE A 25 12.32 9.47 -0.37
N ILE A 26 12.92 9.60 0.81
CA ILE A 26 14.03 8.73 1.23
C ILE A 26 13.57 7.27 1.30
N GLY A 27 12.41 7.00 1.90
CA GLY A 27 11.81 5.67 1.94
C GLY A 27 11.58 5.08 0.55
N SER A 28 11.05 5.89 -0.37
CA SER A 28 10.82 5.50 -1.76
C SER A 28 12.12 5.17 -2.51
N ILE A 29 13.16 5.97 -2.32
CA ILE A 29 14.49 5.69 -2.92
C ILE A 29 15.04 4.35 -2.41
N LEU A 30 14.91 4.06 -1.11
CA LEU A 30 15.30 2.78 -0.55
C LEU A 30 14.50 1.62 -1.16
N VAL A 31 13.18 1.77 -1.28
CA VAL A 31 12.30 0.80 -1.94
C VAL A 31 12.74 0.54 -3.38
N TYR A 32 13.00 1.60 -4.15
CA TYR A 32 13.51 1.50 -5.52
C TYR A 32 14.82 0.72 -5.61
N PHE A 33 15.78 1.08 -4.77
CA PHE A 33 17.08 0.44 -4.75
C PHE A 33 16.97 -1.06 -4.46
N PHE A 34 16.29 -1.44 -3.38
CA PHE A 34 16.14 -2.84 -2.99
C PHE A 34 15.26 -3.65 -3.95
N SER A 35 14.22 -3.05 -4.53
CA SER A 35 13.39 -3.72 -5.55
C SER A 35 14.20 -4.04 -6.80
N ASN A 36 15.04 -3.13 -7.25
CA ASN A 36 15.93 -3.39 -8.39
C ASN A 36 16.99 -4.45 -8.04
N LEU A 37 17.58 -4.38 -6.85
CA LEU A 37 18.60 -5.33 -6.41
C LEU A 37 18.08 -6.77 -6.38
N ILE A 38 16.87 -6.99 -5.88
CA ILE A 38 16.22 -8.30 -5.82
C ILE A 38 15.61 -8.69 -7.16
N GLY A 39 15.09 -7.72 -7.92
CA GLY A 39 14.42 -7.96 -9.19
C GLY A 39 15.34 -8.31 -10.34
N MET A 40 16.54 -7.73 -10.40
CA MET A 40 17.49 -7.95 -11.52
C MET A 40 17.89 -9.42 -11.70
N PRO A 41 18.31 -10.16 -10.67
CA PRO A 41 18.66 -11.58 -10.84
C PRO A 41 17.47 -12.41 -11.35
N SER A 42 16.29 -12.15 -10.82
CA SER A 42 15.07 -12.85 -11.24
C SER A 42 14.69 -12.54 -12.68
N GLN A 43 14.81 -11.28 -13.09
CA GLN A 43 14.57 -10.87 -14.47
C GLN A 43 15.59 -11.50 -15.43
N LYS A 44 16.87 -11.51 -15.07
CA LYS A 44 17.93 -12.03 -15.94
C LYS A 44 17.88 -13.54 -16.12
N TYR A 45 17.58 -14.28 -15.07
CA TYR A 45 17.64 -15.76 -15.05
C TYR A 45 16.28 -16.44 -15.05
N GLY A 46 15.18 -15.67 -14.98
CA GLY A 46 13.83 -16.23 -14.91
C GLY A 46 13.52 -16.96 -13.60
N LEU A 47 14.31 -16.76 -12.53
CA LEU A 47 14.23 -17.52 -11.31
C LEU A 47 13.22 -16.91 -10.32
N PRO A 48 12.34 -17.73 -9.72
CA PRO A 48 11.48 -17.27 -8.63
C PRO A 48 12.29 -17.07 -7.34
N PHE A 49 11.72 -16.32 -6.40
CA PHE A 49 12.31 -16.01 -5.11
C PHE A 49 12.88 -17.23 -4.36
N ALA A 50 12.10 -18.32 -4.29
CA ALA A 50 12.55 -19.53 -3.59
C ALA A 50 13.83 -20.16 -4.18
N THR A 51 14.00 -20.09 -5.50
CA THR A 51 15.19 -20.60 -6.19
C THR A 51 16.40 -19.70 -5.96
N LEU A 52 16.20 -18.37 -5.94
CA LEU A 52 17.26 -17.42 -5.60
C LEU A 52 17.76 -17.64 -4.16
N LEU A 53 16.85 -17.86 -3.22
CA LEU A 53 17.24 -18.13 -1.83
C LEU A 53 18.05 -19.42 -1.67
N ARG A 54 17.79 -20.45 -2.50
CA ARG A 54 18.56 -21.70 -2.43
C ARG A 54 20.03 -21.50 -2.78
N SER A 55 20.33 -20.58 -3.67
CA SER A 55 21.72 -20.31 -4.06
C SER A 55 22.55 -19.65 -2.95
N SER A 56 21.88 -18.88 -2.05
CA SER A 56 22.55 -18.15 -0.97
C SER A 56 22.44 -18.83 0.40
N LEU A 57 21.29 -19.44 0.72
CA LEU A 57 20.97 -19.98 2.04
C LEU A 57 20.86 -21.51 2.08
N GLY A 58 21.09 -22.18 0.95
CA GLY A 58 20.87 -23.61 0.81
C GLY A 58 19.40 -24.02 0.89
N TYR A 59 19.15 -25.34 0.87
CA TYR A 59 17.78 -25.87 0.82
C TYR A 59 16.97 -25.59 2.08
N ASN A 60 17.56 -25.84 3.25
CA ASN A 60 16.88 -25.68 4.54
C ASN A 60 16.60 -24.21 4.85
N GLY A 61 17.55 -23.33 4.59
CA GLY A 61 17.37 -21.88 4.76
C GLY A 61 16.31 -21.33 3.83
N ALA A 62 16.31 -21.70 2.57
CA ALA A 62 15.30 -21.29 1.61
C ALA A 62 13.88 -21.76 1.99
N SER A 63 13.74 -22.97 2.51
CA SER A 63 12.46 -23.50 2.99
C SER A 63 11.93 -22.73 4.20
N PHE A 64 12.79 -22.42 5.17
CA PHE A 64 12.42 -21.64 6.35
C PHE A 64 11.98 -20.22 6.00
N PHE A 65 12.76 -19.49 5.21
CA PHE A 65 12.39 -18.14 4.79
C PHE A 65 11.19 -18.11 3.83
N GLY A 66 11.01 -19.14 3.01
CA GLY A 66 9.84 -19.33 2.21
C GLY A 66 8.56 -19.50 3.04
N PHE A 67 8.65 -20.25 4.14
CA PHE A 67 7.56 -20.39 5.11
C PHE A 67 7.23 -19.06 5.79
N LEU A 68 8.24 -18.37 6.34
CA LEU A 68 8.06 -17.05 6.97
C LEU A 68 7.39 -16.06 6.02
N ARG A 69 7.87 -15.98 4.78
CA ARG A 69 7.27 -15.13 3.75
C ARG A 69 5.80 -15.46 3.52
N SER A 70 5.45 -16.76 3.47
CA SER A 70 4.07 -17.18 3.26
C SER A 70 3.16 -16.76 4.42
N LEU A 71 3.65 -16.89 5.65
CA LEU A 71 2.92 -16.48 6.85
C LEU A 71 2.67 -14.97 6.86
N VAL A 72 3.70 -14.16 6.56
CA VAL A 72 3.57 -12.71 6.44
C VAL A 72 2.61 -12.33 5.30
N GLY A 73 2.69 -13.05 4.16
CA GLY A 73 1.79 -12.84 3.03
C GLY A 73 0.32 -13.09 3.38
N ILE A 74 0.01 -14.16 4.12
CA ILE A 74 -1.35 -14.46 4.61
C ILE A 74 -1.85 -13.35 5.53
N PHE A 75 -1.01 -12.92 6.47
CA PHE A 75 -1.36 -11.84 7.40
C PHE A 75 -1.67 -10.53 6.67
N MET A 76 -0.81 -10.14 5.73
CA MET A 76 -1.02 -8.93 4.93
C MET A 76 -2.24 -9.01 4.01
N PHE A 77 -2.49 -10.18 3.44
CA PHE A 77 -3.70 -10.41 2.66
C PHE A 77 -4.96 -10.21 3.53
N GLY A 78 -4.94 -10.73 4.78
CA GLY A 78 -6.02 -10.52 5.74
C GLY A 78 -6.26 -9.04 6.04
N ILE A 79 -5.20 -8.27 6.32
CA ILE A 79 -5.29 -6.83 6.56
C ILE A 79 -5.89 -6.09 5.35
N GLN A 80 -5.40 -6.39 4.15
CA GLN A 80 -5.90 -5.73 2.93
C GLN A 80 -7.36 -6.08 2.64
N THR A 81 -7.75 -7.35 2.87
CA THR A 81 -9.13 -7.80 2.75
C THR A 81 -10.04 -7.09 3.73
N TYR A 82 -9.60 -6.90 4.97
CA TYR A 82 -10.32 -6.14 5.99
C TYR A 82 -10.55 -4.68 5.54
N PHE A 83 -9.53 -3.98 5.09
CA PHE A 83 -9.69 -2.60 4.61
C PHE A 83 -10.60 -2.50 3.38
N LEU A 84 -10.51 -3.45 2.46
CA LEU A 84 -11.41 -3.51 1.31
C LEU A 84 -12.86 -3.77 1.75
N SER A 85 -13.07 -4.66 2.71
CA SER A 85 -14.40 -4.92 3.26
C SER A 85 -14.99 -3.69 3.95
N LYS A 86 -14.17 -2.89 4.65
CA LYS A 86 -14.61 -1.62 5.23
C LYS A 86 -15.06 -0.61 4.17
N ALA A 87 -14.35 -0.52 3.03
CA ALA A 87 -14.78 0.34 1.93
C ALA A 87 -16.15 -0.08 1.38
N ILE A 88 -16.40 -1.39 1.22
CA ILE A 88 -17.71 -1.93 0.82
C ILE A 88 -18.77 -1.62 1.89
N SER A 89 -18.43 -1.78 3.17
CA SER A 89 -19.33 -1.47 4.29
C SER A 89 -19.77 0.01 4.28
N TYR A 90 -18.84 0.93 4.03
CA TYR A 90 -19.19 2.36 3.91
C TYR A 90 -20.11 2.64 2.72
N LEU A 91 -19.89 2.00 1.57
CA LEU A 91 -20.79 2.12 0.42
C LEU A 91 -22.20 1.62 0.75
N ILE A 92 -22.32 0.47 1.41
CA ILE A 92 -23.61 -0.08 1.83
C ILE A 92 -24.31 0.86 2.82
N ARG A 93 -23.57 1.46 3.77
CA ARG A 93 -24.11 2.43 4.73
C ARG A 93 -24.62 3.69 4.05
N ILE A 94 -23.88 4.22 3.09
CA ILE A 94 -24.29 5.39 2.31
C ILE A 94 -25.58 5.09 1.54
N LEU A 95 -25.70 3.92 0.91
CA LEU A 95 -26.91 3.52 0.21
C LEU A 95 -28.11 3.41 1.15
N PHE A 96 -27.95 2.79 2.32
CA PHE A 96 -29.03 2.71 3.31
C PHE A 96 -29.41 4.08 3.86
N PHE A 97 -28.44 4.94 4.15
CA PHE A 97 -28.70 6.30 4.59
C PHE A 97 -29.47 7.15 3.55
N THR A 98 -29.17 6.93 2.28
CA THR A 98 -29.85 7.65 1.18
C THR A 98 -31.29 7.16 1.02
N TYR A 99 -31.55 5.87 1.29
CA TYR A 99 -32.89 5.30 1.17
C TYR A 99 -33.76 5.64 2.39
N ASP A 100 -33.28 5.38 3.59
CA ASP A 100 -33.95 5.69 4.85
C ASP A 100 -32.94 5.77 6.01
N LYS A 101 -32.85 6.96 6.62
CA LYS A 101 -31.93 7.23 7.73
C LYS A 101 -32.19 6.33 8.96
N SER A 102 -33.46 5.96 9.20
CA SER A 102 -33.87 5.17 10.36
C SER A 102 -33.42 3.69 10.30
N ILE A 103 -33.02 3.21 9.13
CA ILE A 103 -32.57 1.82 8.97
C ILE A 103 -31.29 1.56 9.77
N LEU A 104 -30.35 2.51 9.80
CA LEU A 104 -29.07 2.35 10.48
C LEU A 104 -29.19 2.39 12.00
N ASP A 105 -30.28 2.94 12.55
CA ASP A 105 -30.54 3.02 14.00
C ASP A 105 -31.14 1.73 14.58
N LYS A 106 -31.41 0.72 13.75
CA LYS A 106 -31.95 -0.56 14.23
C LYS A 106 -30.89 -1.30 15.04
N ASP A 107 -31.31 -1.90 16.15
CA ASP A 107 -30.44 -2.65 17.09
C ASP A 107 -29.56 -3.69 16.40
N ILE A 108 -30.06 -4.32 15.34
CA ILE A 108 -29.35 -5.35 14.58
C ILE A 108 -28.05 -4.82 13.94
N PHE A 109 -28.00 -3.51 13.59
CA PHE A 109 -26.82 -2.88 13.02
C PHE A 109 -25.92 -2.28 14.09
N LEU A 110 -26.39 -2.14 15.31
CA LEU A 110 -25.64 -1.66 16.46
C LEU A 110 -24.95 -2.76 17.25
N THR A 111 -25.35 -4.03 17.03
CA THR A 111 -24.72 -5.18 17.69
C THR A 111 -23.35 -5.47 17.08
N PHE A 112 -22.34 -5.70 17.96
CA PHE A 112 -20.98 -6.01 17.56
C PHE A 112 -20.63 -7.45 17.94
N LEU A 113 -20.15 -8.22 16.95
CA LEU A 113 -19.56 -9.53 17.15
C LEU A 113 -18.10 -9.46 16.70
N LEU A 114 -17.13 -9.73 17.58
CA LEU A 114 -15.70 -9.63 17.33
C LEU A 114 -15.26 -8.24 16.80
N GLY A 115 -15.92 -7.17 17.25
CA GLY A 115 -15.61 -5.80 16.82
C GLY A 115 -16.17 -5.41 15.44
N LEU A 116 -17.00 -6.26 14.84
CA LEU A 116 -17.65 -6.03 13.55
C LEU A 116 -19.17 -6.05 13.74
N ASN A 117 -19.88 -5.13 13.09
CA ASN A 117 -21.34 -5.18 13.04
C ASN A 117 -21.83 -6.03 11.86
N LEU A 118 -23.14 -6.23 11.75
CA LEU A 118 -23.74 -7.08 10.72
C LEU A 118 -23.34 -6.59 9.29
N ILE A 119 -23.35 -5.29 9.04
CA ILE A 119 -22.98 -4.74 7.73
C ILE A 119 -21.52 -5.04 7.40
N ASP A 120 -20.63 -4.94 8.40
CA ASP A 120 -19.21 -5.25 8.22
C ASP A 120 -18.99 -6.74 7.91
N TRP A 121 -19.74 -7.64 8.57
CA TRP A 121 -19.69 -9.08 8.28
C TRP A 121 -20.17 -9.43 6.87
N VAL A 122 -21.30 -8.84 6.45
CA VAL A 122 -21.81 -9.01 5.09
C VAL A 122 -20.82 -8.48 4.06
N SER A 123 -20.25 -7.30 4.31
CA SER A 123 -19.22 -6.69 3.45
C SER A 123 -17.97 -7.55 3.33
N LEU A 124 -17.52 -8.14 4.44
CA LEU A 124 -16.36 -9.04 4.45
C LEU A 124 -16.66 -10.30 3.64
N PHE A 125 -17.84 -10.87 3.78
CA PHE A 125 -18.26 -12.04 3.00
C PHE A 125 -18.33 -11.72 1.51
N ILE A 126 -18.92 -10.60 1.12
CA ILE A 126 -18.96 -10.14 -0.28
C ILE A 126 -17.54 -9.98 -0.82
N CYS A 127 -16.64 -9.35 -0.04
CA CYS A 127 -15.24 -9.17 -0.41
C CYS A 127 -14.54 -10.50 -0.67
N LEU A 128 -14.68 -11.47 0.22
CA LEU A 128 -14.09 -12.81 0.07
C LEU A 128 -14.61 -13.53 -1.18
N VAL A 129 -15.93 -13.51 -1.41
CA VAL A 129 -16.52 -14.13 -2.62
C VAL A 129 -16.00 -13.49 -3.89
N LEU A 130 -15.93 -12.15 -3.93
CA LEU A 130 -15.35 -11.42 -5.06
C LEU A 130 -13.89 -11.78 -5.31
N GLN A 131 -13.07 -11.85 -4.26
CA GLN A 131 -11.66 -12.22 -4.37
C GLN A 131 -11.49 -13.65 -4.90
N ILE A 132 -12.25 -14.63 -4.38
CA ILE A 132 -12.24 -16.02 -4.86
C ILE A 132 -12.66 -16.07 -6.34
N TYR A 133 -13.72 -15.36 -6.71
CA TYR A 133 -14.21 -15.30 -8.08
C TYR A 133 -13.15 -14.71 -9.03
N ILE A 134 -12.56 -13.57 -8.68
CA ILE A 134 -11.53 -12.93 -9.49
C ILE A 134 -10.32 -13.86 -9.64
N PHE A 135 -9.88 -14.47 -8.54
CA PHE A 135 -8.73 -15.38 -8.57
C PHE A 135 -8.97 -16.62 -9.43
N SER A 136 -10.19 -17.18 -9.39
CA SER A 136 -10.57 -18.36 -10.20
C SER A 136 -10.56 -18.13 -11.71
N LYS A 137 -10.68 -16.87 -12.18
CA LYS A 137 -10.65 -16.51 -13.61
C LYS A 137 -9.24 -16.54 -14.23
N GLY A 138 -8.21 -16.70 -13.39
CA GLY A 138 -6.83 -16.87 -13.84
C GLY A 138 -6.07 -15.57 -14.11
N MET A 139 -4.78 -15.72 -14.43
CA MET A 139 -3.80 -14.64 -14.46
C MET A 139 -4.11 -13.52 -15.46
N LEU A 140 -4.61 -13.88 -16.65
CA LEU A 140 -4.91 -12.91 -17.70
C LEU A 140 -6.06 -11.97 -17.32
N TYR A 141 -7.07 -12.49 -16.64
CA TYR A 141 -8.19 -11.71 -16.15
C TYR A 141 -7.76 -10.81 -14.98
N ASN A 142 -7.00 -11.38 -14.04
CA ASN A 142 -6.46 -10.63 -12.91
C ASN A 142 -5.61 -9.45 -13.35
N ARG A 143 -4.76 -9.63 -14.37
CA ARG A 143 -3.96 -8.54 -14.95
C ARG A 143 -4.82 -7.40 -15.50
N LYS A 144 -5.94 -7.71 -16.18
CA LYS A 144 -6.86 -6.67 -16.67
C LYS A 144 -7.50 -5.88 -15.53
N ILE A 145 -7.94 -6.57 -14.46
CA ILE A 145 -8.52 -5.93 -13.29
C ILE A 145 -7.49 -5.04 -12.59
N ILE A 146 -6.27 -5.53 -12.40
CA ILE A 146 -5.19 -4.75 -11.76
C ILE A 146 -4.91 -3.47 -12.56
N ASN A 147 -4.78 -3.57 -13.89
CA ASN A 147 -4.53 -2.40 -14.72
C ASN A 147 -5.70 -1.40 -14.66
N PHE A 148 -6.95 -1.88 -14.72
CA PHE A 148 -8.13 -1.01 -14.59
C PHE A 148 -8.15 -0.31 -13.22
N SER A 149 -7.95 -1.08 -12.14
CA SER A 149 -7.92 -0.55 -10.78
C SER A 149 -6.79 0.48 -10.59
N ALA A 150 -5.62 0.23 -11.16
CA ALA A 150 -4.50 1.16 -11.10
C ALA A 150 -4.86 2.51 -11.75
N ILE A 151 -5.41 2.50 -12.97
CA ILE A 151 -5.84 3.73 -13.65
C ILE A 151 -6.88 4.46 -12.81
N PHE A 152 -7.87 3.74 -12.28
CA PHE A 152 -8.93 4.34 -11.47
C PHE A 152 -8.40 4.97 -10.18
N VAL A 153 -7.49 4.29 -9.48
CA VAL A 153 -6.87 4.79 -8.24
C VAL A 153 -6.01 6.02 -8.53
N TYR A 154 -5.14 5.96 -9.55
CA TYR A 154 -4.28 7.10 -9.88
C TYR A 154 -5.07 8.33 -10.32
N SER A 155 -6.09 8.15 -11.16
CA SER A 155 -6.94 9.27 -11.57
C SER A 155 -7.73 9.85 -10.40
N GLY A 156 -8.24 9.00 -9.49
CA GLY A 156 -8.93 9.44 -8.28
C GLY A 156 -8.00 10.21 -7.32
N MET A 157 -6.78 9.73 -7.11
CA MET A 157 -5.79 10.43 -6.28
C MET A 157 -5.40 11.78 -6.89
N LEU A 158 -5.22 11.85 -8.21
CA LEU A 158 -4.89 13.10 -8.90
C LEU A 158 -6.05 14.10 -8.82
N PHE A 159 -7.29 13.62 -9.01
CA PHE A 159 -8.48 14.46 -8.83
C PHE A 159 -8.57 14.99 -7.39
N PHE A 160 -8.35 14.14 -6.40
CA PHE A 160 -8.36 14.51 -4.99
C PHE A 160 -7.26 15.53 -4.65
N LEU A 161 -6.06 15.33 -5.19
CA LEU A 161 -4.96 16.29 -5.05
C LEU A 161 -5.35 17.67 -5.60
N ILE A 162 -5.84 17.72 -6.86
CA ILE A 162 -6.26 18.97 -7.49
C ILE A 162 -7.37 19.63 -6.67
N PHE A 163 -8.34 18.86 -6.18
CA PHE A 163 -9.43 19.38 -5.36
C PHE A 163 -8.92 20.04 -4.08
N ILE A 164 -7.97 19.41 -3.36
CA ILE A 164 -7.37 19.98 -2.16
C ILE A 164 -6.60 21.26 -2.47
N LEU A 165 -5.75 21.24 -3.52
CA LEU A 165 -4.96 22.41 -3.93
C LEU A 165 -5.84 23.63 -4.27
N LEU A 166 -7.03 23.39 -4.82
CA LEU A 166 -7.96 24.46 -5.17
C LEU A 166 -8.86 24.90 -4.01
N SER A 167 -9.15 24.01 -3.06
CA SER A 167 -10.09 24.30 -1.96
C SER A 167 -9.45 25.18 -0.88
N ASP A 168 -8.17 25.05 -0.60
CA ASP A 168 -7.46 25.85 0.38
C ASP A 168 -6.06 26.25 -0.08
N VAL A 169 -6.02 27.32 -0.89
CA VAL A 169 -4.79 27.85 -1.48
C VAL A 169 -3.81 28.35 -0.40
N LYS A 170 -4.31 28.90 0.72
CA LYS A 170 -3.43 29.41 1.79
C LYS A 170 -2.67 28.27 2.48
N LEU A 171 -3.35 27.20 2.86
CA LEU A 171 -2.70 26.01 3.43
C LEU A 171 -1.68 25.41 2.46
N THR A 172 -2.04 25.34 1.19
CA THR A 172 -1.15 24.84 0.15
C THR A 172 0.13 25.68 0.03
N VAL A 173 -0.01 27.01 -0.03
CA VAL A 173 1.15 27.92 -0.10
C VAL A 173 2.01 27.80 1.15
N ASN A 174 1.42 27.75 2.35
CA ASN A 174 2.16 27.57 3.58
C ASN A 174 2.94 26.26 3.61
N ALA A 175 2.34 25.15 3.17
CA ALA A 175 3.03 23.86 3.09
C ALA A 175 4.22 23.90 2.11
N PHE A 176 4.06 24.56 0.96
CA PHE A 176 5.18 24.75 0.02
C PHE A 176 6.29 25.67 0.55
N THR A 177 5.94 26.74 1.28
CA THR A 177 6.95 27.62 1.92
C THR A 177 7.72 26.87 3.00
N GLU A 178 7.08 26.00 3.75
CA GLU A 178 7.72 25.13 4.74
C GLU A 178 8.74 24.17 4.08
N LEU A 179 8.39 23.58 2.91
CA LEU A 179 9.31 22.73 2.14
C LEU A 179 10.56 23.46 1.66
N LEU A 180 10.43 24.75 1.34
CA LEU A 180 11.53 25.56 0.83
C LEU A 180 12.40 26.19 1.93
N ASN A 181 12.01 26.03 3.19
CA ASN A 181 12.80 26.56 4.31
C ASN A 181 13.99 25.63 4.60
N PHE A 182 15.20 26.08 4.22
CA PHE A 182 16.43 25.32 4.45
C PHE A 182 16.84 25.15 5.90
N GLU A 183 16.31 25.96 6.83
CA GLU A 183 16.57 25.79 8.26
C GLU A 183 16.08 24.42 8.76
N ASN A 184 14.99 23.90 8.20
CA ASN A 184 14.46 22.59 8.56
C ASN A 184 15.42 21.42 8.24
N PHE A 185 16.36 21.60 7.29
CA PHE A 185 17.39 20.59 6.98
C PHE A 185 18.52 20.56 8.02
N ILE A 186 18.76 21.68 8.69
CA ILE A 186 19.87 21.83 9.65
C ILE A 186 19.41 21.43 11.05
N ASP A 187 18.09 21.43 11.29
CA ASP A 187 17.53 21.07 12.59
C ASP A 187 17.60 19.56 12.83
N TYR A 188 18.48 19.16 13.73
CA TYR A 188 18.65 17.75 14.13
C TYR A 188 17.38 17.13 14.72
N SER A 189 16.45 17.93 15.25
CA SER A 189 15.18 17.43 15.79
C SER A 189 14.30 16.74 14.72
N ASN A 190 14.42 17.16 13.46
CA ASN A 190 13.69 16.62 12.33
C ASN A 190 14.26 15.28 11.82
N LEU A 191 15.51 14.95 12.14
CA LEU A 191 16.21 13.82 11.56
C LEU A 191 15.62 12.48 12.01
N ILE A 192 15.35 12.30 13.30
CA ILE A 192 14.77 11.07 13.84
C ILE A 192 13.35 10.84 13.31
N PRO A 193 12.42 11.81 13.33
CA PRO A 193 11.10 11.66 12.71
C PRO A 193 11.18 11.34 11.21
N MET A 194 12.07 11.98 10.48
CA MET A 194 12.24 11.73 9.04
C MET A 194 12.71 10.30 8.75
N ILE A 195 13.67 9.78 9.54
CA ILE A 195 14.10 8.37 9.44
C ILE A 195 12.95 7.43 9.82
N THR A 196 12.13 7.79 10.80
CA THR A 196 10.97 6.99 11.21
C THR A 196 9.95 6.88 10.08
N VAL A 197 9.63 7.99 9.40
CA VAL A 197 8.74 7.99 8.23
C VAL A 197 9.34 7.14 7.10
N ALA A 198 10.62 7.34 6.78
CA ALA A 198 11.31 6.57 5.76
C ALA A 198 11.33 5.07 6.07
N GLY A 199 11.61 4.72 7.32
CA GLY A 199 11.61 3.34 7.81
C GLY A 199 10.24 2.68 7.74
N THR A 200 9.18 3.42 8.09
CA THR A 200 7.80 2.94 8.01
C THR A 200 7.39 2.68 6.56
N MET A 201 7.73 3.60 5.66
CA MET A 201 7.51 3.45 4.22
C MET A 201 8.25 2.20 3.69
N PHE A 202 9.53 2.07 4.00
CA PHE A 202 10.33 0.92 3.60
C PHE A 202 9.79 -0.39 4.18
N ALA A 203 9.43 -0.42 5.47
CA ALA A 203 8.86 -1.60 6.13
C ALA A 203 7.54 -2.04 5.49
N TYR A 204 6.67 -1.09 5.13
CA TYR A 204 5.42 -1.41 4.44
C TYR A 204 5.67 -2.09 3.08
N PHE A 205 6.63 -1.61 2.31
CA PHE A 205 6.97 -2.17 1.01
C PHE A 205 7.89 -3.39 1.08
N SER A 206 8.49 -3.71 2.24
CA SER A 206 9.44 -4.82 2.40
C SER A 206 8.88 -6.16 1.93
N ILE A 207 7.59 -6.41 2.13
CA ILE A 207 6.90 -7.63 1.70
C ILE A 207 6.86 -7.75 0.18
N ILE A 208 6.58 -6.64 -0.50
CA ILE A 208 6.58 -6.57 -1.97
C ILE A 208 8.00 -6.73 -2.48
N ILE A 209 8.98 -6.06 -1.84
CA ILE A 209 10.40 -6.14 -2.18
C ILE A 209 10.90 -7.59 -2.11
N ILE A 210 10.65 -8.29 -1.02
CA ILE A 210 11.05 -9.70 -0.84
C ILE A 210 10.42 -10.58 -1.91
N SER A 211 9.15 -10.33 -2.28
CA SER A 211 8.43 -11.10 -3.29
C SER A 211 8.69 -10.63 -4.72
N PHE A 212 9.46 -9.57 -4.91
CA PHE A 212 9.60 -8.88 -6.18
C PHE A 212 10.21 -9.77 -7.27
N GLY A 213 11.05 -10.72 -6.91
CA GLY A 213 11.60 -11.72 -7.81
C GLY A 213 10.54 -12.55 -8.54
N ASP A 214 9.40 -12.83 -7.90
CA ASP A 214 8.33 -13.61 -8.52
C ASP A 214 7.59 -12.82 -9.62
N PHE A 215 7.60 -11.49 -9.57
CA PHE A 215 7.03 -10.61 -10.58
C PHE A 215 8.04 -10.22 -11.65
N SER A 216 9.26 -9.86 -11.25
CA SER A 216 10.30 -9.36 -12.14
C SER A 216 10.77 -10.36 -13.18
N ARG A 217 10.69 -11.67 -12.90
CA ARG A 217 11.03 -12.73 -13.85
C ARG A 217 10.23 -12.71 -15.16
N TYR A 218 9.09 -12.02 -15.19
CA TYR A 218 8.26 -11.86 -16.39
C TYR A 218 8.54 -10.59 -17.18
N ILE A 219 9.45 -9.73 -16.67
CA ILE A 219 9.81 -8.47 -17.31
C ILE A 219 10.85 -8.74 -18.40
N LYS A 220 10.66 -8.15 -19.60
CA LYS A 220 11.47 -8.46 -20.78
C LYS A 220 12.88 -7.92 -20.71
N SER A 221 13.09 -6.74 -20.11
CA SER A 221 14.40 -6.10 -20.06
C SER A 221 14.68 -5.40 -18.74
N GLU A 222 15.97 -5.24 -18.41
CA GLU A 222 16.42 -4.51 -17.24
C GLU A 222 15.99 -3.03 -17.28
N LYS A 223 15.94 -2.43 -18.47
CA LYS A 223 15.48 -1.05 -18.65
C LYS A 223 14.01 -0.90 -18.26
N GLU A 224 13.16 -1.84 -18.71
CA GLU A 224 11.73 -1.84 -18.35
C GLU A 224 11.52 -2.06 -16.85
N LEU A 225 12.34 -2.92 -16.22
CA LEU A 225 12.32 -3.13 -14.78
C LEU A 225 12.64 -1.83 -14.02
N LYS A 226 13.75 -1.18 -14.35
CA LYS A 226 14.17 0.07 -13.69
C LYS A 226 13.17 1.20 -13.92
N PHE A 227 12.70 1.35 -15.16
CA PHE A 227 11.73 2.38 -15.50
C PHE A 227 10.37 2.14 -14.83
N GLY A 228 9.89 0.88 -14.81
CA GLY A 228 8.66 0.52 -14.11
C GLY A 228 8.74 0.79 -12.62
N ASN A 229 9.85 0.41 -11.97
CA ASN A 229 10.06 0.69 -10.55
C ASN A 229 10.16 2.20 -10.26
N PHE A 230 10.80 2.95 -11.15
CA PHE A 230 10.89 4.41 -11.01
C PHE A 230 9.54 5.11 -11.18
N SER A 231 8.70 4.63 -12.08
CA SER A 231 7.38 5.22 -12.32
C SER A 231 6.37 4.97 -11.18
N LEU A 232 6.69 4.06 -10.25
CA LEU A 232 5.87 3.76 -9.08
C LEU A 232 6.27 4.57 -7.84
N LEU A 233 7.39 5.27 -7.88
CA LEU A 233 7.86 6.19 -6.84
C LEU A 233 7.15 7.53 -6.92
#